data_0ae6c15802ff9f3d1b5a38eb1355499d
#
_entry.id   0ae6c15802ff9f3d1b5a38eb1355499d
#
_cell.length_a   1.000
_cell.length_b   1.000
_cell.length_c   1.000
_cell.angle_alpha   90.00
_cell.angle_beta   90.00
_cell.angle_gamma   90.00
#
_symmetry.space_group_name_H-M   'P 1'
#
loop_
_entity.id
_entity.type
_entity.pdbx_description
1 polymer ?
#
loop_
_entity_poly.entity_id
_entity_poly.type
_entity_poly.pdbx_seq_one_letter_code
_entity_poly.pdbx_strand_id
1 'polypeptide(L)'
;MTRNEAETRAELIDPLLADTGWGKVAGTRVRREVITIGRLMGGGVRGDQDIADYVLTYRDRKLAVIEAKKEGLGPTEGLAQAKRYATKLQTRFAYSTNGHEIYRVDMKTGQEGPVDSYFTPDEMWTEVFSEPNPWRESFGEVPFEDKGGQWQ
;
A
#
# COMPACT_ATOMS: atom_id res chain seq x y z
N MET A 1 25.14 11.21 12.60
CA MET A 1 24.92 11.45 11.18
C MET A 1 23.63 10.78 10.73
N THR A 2 22.78 11.50 10.04
CA THR A 2 21.52 10.92 9.58
C THR A 2 21.75 10.09 8.33
N ARG A 3 20.91 9.08 8.16
CA ARG A 3 20.95 8.24 6.96
C ARG A 3 20.39 9.00 5.77
N ASN A 4 20.95 8.73 4.60
CA ASN A 4 20.32 9.22 3.37
C ASN A 4 19.15 8.30 3.02
N GLU A 5 18.46 8.56 1.91
CA GLU A 5 17.27 7.81 1.58
C GLU A 5 17.57 6.33 1.31
N ALA A 6 18.66 6.04 0.61
CA ALA A 6 19.01 4.64 0.32
C ALA A 6 19.33 3.87 1.59
N GLU A 7 20.07 4.50 2.50
CA GLU A 7 20.39 3.88 3.77
C GLU A 7 19.14 3.69 4.63
N THR A 8 18.25 4.68 4.61
CA THR A 8 16.99 4.57 5.34
C THR A 8 16.18 3.38 4.85
N ARG A 9 16.11 3.18 3.55
CA ARG A 9 15.40 2.02 3.01
C ARG A 9 16.05 0.71 3.44
N ALA A 10 17.34 0.59 3.27
CA ALA A 10 18.04 -0.66 3.52
C ALA A 10 18.08 -1.02 4.99
N GLU A 11 18.23 -0.05 5.86
CA GLU A 11 18.50 -0.30 7.28
C GLU A 11 17.27 -0.18 8.15
N LEU A 12 16.27 0.57 7.74
CA LEU A 12 15.08 0.81 8.56
C LEU A 12 13.80 0.28 7.93
N ILE A 13 13.57 0.59 6.66
CA ILE A 13 12.29 0.24 6.02
C ILE A 13 12.24 -1.23 5.63
N ASP A 14 13.25 -1.70 4.92
CA ASP A 14 13.27 -3.10 4.46
C ASP A 14 13.21 -4.10 5.61
N PRO A 15 13.97 -3.92 6.70
CA PRO A 15 13.88 -4.87 7.80
C PRO A 15 12.51 -4.94 8.44
N LEU A 16 11.83 -3.79 8.61
CA LEU A 16 10.52 -3.80 9.21
C LEU A 16 9.48 -4.45 8.29
N LEU A 17 9.58 -4.23 6.98
CA LEU A 17 8.71 -4.91 6.04
C LEU A 17 8.89 -6.43 6.14
N ALA A 18 10.14 -6.89 6.22
CA ALA A 18 10.42 -8.31 6.36
C ALA A 18 9.86 -8.85 7.67
N ASP A 19 10.01 -8.08 8.76
CA ASP A 19 9.50 -8.50 10.06
C ASP A 19 7.98 -8.63 10.07
N THR A 20 7.28 -7.86 9.27
CA THR A 20 5.82 -7.96 9.20
C THR A 20 5.36 -8.99 8.18
N GLY A 21 6.29 -9.64 7.48
CA GLY A 21 5.97 -10.76 6.59
C GLY A 21 6.08 -10.48 5.12
N TRP A 22 6.27 -9.22 4.72
CA TRP A 22 6.33 -8.87 3.31
C TRP A 22 7.63 -9.38 2.69
N GLY A 23 7.49 -10.13 1.60
CA GLY A 23 8.62 -10.80 0.99
C GLY A 23 8.99 -12.11 1.65
N LYS A 24 8.35 -12.46 2.76
CA LYS A 24 8.59 -13.71 3.50
C LYS A 24 7.42 -14.66 3.38
N VAL A 25 6.20 -14.15 3.54
CA VAL A 25 5.00 -14.97 3.40
C VAL A 25 4.83 -15.35 1.93
N ALA A 26 4.51 -16.61 1.68
CA ALA A 26 4.36 -17.11 0.31
C ALA A 26 3.29 -16.29 -0.42
N GLY A 27 3.59 -15.92 -1.64
CA GLY A 27 2.69 -15.13 -2.46
C GLY A 27 2.85 -13.63 -2.31
N THR A 28 3.70 -13.17 -1.40
CA THR A 28 3.94 -11.74 -1.23
C THR A 28 5.16 -11.30 -2.01
N ARG A 29 5.15 -10.04 -2.42
CA ARG A 29 6.31 -9.42 -3.06
C ARG A 29 6.42 -7.98 -2.58
N VAL A 30 7.64 -7.55 -2.37
CA VAL A 30 7.97 -6.14 -2.17
C VAL A 30 8.62 -5.68 -3.46
N ARG A 31 7.86 -4.98 -4.29
CA ARG A 31 8.39 -4.48 -5.56
C ARG A 31 8.95 -3.10 -5.33
N ARG A 32 10.14 -2.87 -5.85
CA ARG A 32 10.85 -1.61 -5.64
C ARG A 32 10.91 -0.81 -6.91
N GLU A 33 10.80 0.51 -6.75
CA GLU A 33 10.99 1.46 -7.85
C GLU A 33 10.09 1.12 -9.03
N VAL A 34 8.80 1.01 -8.72
CA VAL A 34 7.80 0.68 -9.73
C VAL A 34 7.46 1.94 -10.50
N ILE A 35 7.70 1.90 -11.80
CA ILE A 35 7.43 3.03 -12.68
C ILE A 35 5.93 3.12 -12.92
N THR A 36 5.35 4.28 -12.68
CA THR A 36 3.99 4.54 -13.07
C THR A 36 4.02 5.35 -14.36
N ILE A 37 3.08 5.03 -15.25
CA ILE A 37 3.07 5.68 -16.55
C ILE A 37 2.50 7.08 -16.41
N GLY A 38 3.26 8.07 -16.87
CA GLY A 38 2.81 9.44 -16.87
C GLY A 38 1.80 9.66 -17.98
N ARG A 39 1.12 10.81 -17.88
CA ARG A 39 0.16 11.20 -18.89
C ARG A 39 0.88 11.49 -20.23
N LEU A 40 0.25 11.09 -21.32
CA LEU A 40 0.74 11.50 -22.63
C LEU A 40 0.43 12.97 -22.85
N MET A 41 1.43 13.69 -23.35
CA MET A 41 1.28 15.09 -23.69
C MET A 41 0.82 15.21 -25.14
N GLY A 42 0.38 16.39 -25.53
CA GLY A 42 0.02 16.66 -26.91
C GLY A 42 1.18 16.35 -27.84
N GLY A 43 0.87 15.82 -29.01
CA GLY A 43 1.90 15.43 -29.96
C GLY A 43 2.57 14.10 -29.66
N GLY A 44 2.01 13.34 -28.73
CA GLY A 44 2.54 12.04 -28.39
C GLY A 44 3.69 12.05 -27.39
N VAL A 45 4.02 13.21 -26.86
CA VAL A 45 5.08 13.30 -25.86
C VAL A 45 4.54 12.82 -24.53
N ARG A 46 5.28 11.91 -23.89
CA ARG A 46 4.92 11.39 -22.59
C ARG A 46 5.26 12.42 -21.53
N GLY A 47 4.37 12.59 -20.56
CA GLY A 47 4.67 13.40 -19.40
C GLY A 47 5.67 12.70 -18.49
N ASP A 48 5.99 13.36 -17.39
CA ASP A 48 6.95 12.82 -16.43
C ASP A 48 6.50 11.48 -15.91
N GLN A 49 7.44 10.56 -15.75
CA GLN A 49 7.19 9.28 -15.11
C GLN A 49 7.37 9.45 -13.62
N ASP A 50 6.45 8.87 -12.88
CA ASP A 50 6.58 8.78 -11.44
C ASP A 50 7.07 7.39 -11.07
N ILE A 51 7.89 7.33 -10.03
CA ILE A 51 8.44 6.06 -9.57
C ILE A 51 8.04 5.87 -8.12
N ALA A 52 7.22 4.86 -7.87
CA ALA A 52 6.83 4.52 -6.50
C ALA A 52 7.97 3.73 -5.88
N ASP A 53 8.37 4.14 -4.67
CA ASP A 53 9.52 3.49 -4.01
C ASP A 53 9.26 2.03 -3.73
N TYR A 54 8.06 1.70 -3.21
CA TYR A 54 7.68 0.33 -2.95
C TYR A 54 6.23 0.11 -3.34
N VAL A 55 5.94 -1.08 -3.85
CA VAL A 55 4.58 -1.55 -4.03
C VAL A 55 4.49 -2.93 -3.39
N LEU A 56 3.56 -3.09 -2.46
CA LEU A 56 3.36 -4.35 -1.77
C LEU A 56 2.28 -5.14 -2.48
N THR A 57 2.62 -6.35 -2.91
CA THR A 57 1.66 -7.21 -3.60
C THR A 57 1.50 -8.51 -2.83
N TYR A 58 0.31 -9.10 -2.92
CA TYR A 58 0.00 -10.38 -2.33
C TYR A 58 -1.01 -11.07 -3.24
N ARG A 59 -0.73 -12.31 -3.59
CA ARG A 59 -1.59 -13.10 -4.49
C ARG A 59 -1.86 -12.33 -5.78
N ASP A 60 -0.80 -11.72 -6.31
CA ASP A 60 -0.81 -10.95 -7.55
C ASP A 60 -1.67 -9.69 -7.51
N ARG A 61 -2.09 -9.24 -6.33
CA ARG A 61 -2.82 -8.00 -6.17
C ARG A 61 -1.94 -6.96 -5.54
N LYS A 62 -1.98 -5.75 -6.09
CA LYS A 62 -1.28 -4.60 -5.50
C LYS A 62 -2.14 -4.09 -4.36
N LEU A 63 -1.62 -4.09 -3.16
CA LEU A 63 -2.38 -3.71 -1.98
C LEU A 63 -1.99 -2.36 -1.40
N ALA A 64 -0.73 -1.98 -1.53
CA ALA A 64 -0.25 -0.75 -0.93
C ALA A 64 0.95 -0.20 -1.67
N VAL A 65 1.14 1.10 -1.56
CA VAL A 65 2.37 1.77 -1.98
C VAL A 65 3.03 2.37 -0.75
N ILE A 66 4.35 2.49 -0.79
CA ILE A 66 5.10 3.16 0.26
C ILE A 66 6.03 4.15 -0.39
N GLU A 67 5.97 5.38 0.09
CA GLU A 67 6.91 6.40 -0.32
C GLU A 67 7.89 6.63 0.81
N ALA A 68 9.18 6.48 0.49
CA ALA A 68 10.24 6.57 1.47
C ALA A 68 10.93 7.93 1.38
N LYS A 69 11.20 8.50 2.54
CA LYS A 69 12.00 9.71 2.65
C LYS A 69 13.14 9.44 3.60
N LYS A 70 14.20 10.23 3.49
CA LYS A 70 15.36 10.04 4.39
C LYS A 70 14.95 10.36 5.83
N GLU A 71 15.68 9.77 6.78
CA GLU A 71 15.25 9.82 8.18
C GLU A 71 15.23 11.22 8.77
N GLY A 72 15.92 12.16 8.16
CA GLY A 72 15.92 13.54 8.66
C GLY A 72 14.67 14.33 8.31
N LEU A 73 13.82 13.79 7.45
CA LEU A 73 12.58 14.46 7.05
C LEU A 73 11.41 13.92 7.87
N GLY A 74 10.32 14.67 7.89
CA GLY A 74 9.13 14.20 8.58
C GLY A 74 8.48 13.04 7.87
N PRO A 75 7.67 12.24 8.59
CA PRO A 75 7.06 11.05 7.99
C PRO A 75 6.01 11.36 6.93
N THR A 76 5.51 12.59 6.89
CA THR A 76 4.50 12.97 5.90
C THR A 76 5.05 13.67 4.68
N GLU A 77 6.39 13.79 4.58
CA GLU A 77 6.99 14.47 3.43
C GLU A 77 6.63 13.84 2.11
N GLY A 78 6.46 12.52 2.09
CA GLY A 78 6.10 11.82 0.87
C GLY A 78 4.61 11.56 0.71
N LEU A 79 3.77 12.15 1.56
CA LEU A 79 2.37 11.79 1.62
C LEU A 79 1.61 12.07 0.32
N ALA A 80 1.82 13.25 -0.24
CA ALA A 80 1.13 13.62 -1.49
C ALA A 80 1.54 12.68 -2.63
N GLN A 81 2.82 12.32 -2.68
CA GLN A 81 3.30 11.39 -3.68
C GLN A 81 2.73 10.00 -3.48
N ALA A 82 2.66 9.56 -2.22
CA ALA A 82 2.09 8.24 -1.91
C ALA A 82 0.62 8.16 -2.35
N LYS A 83 -0.15 9.20 -2.07
CA LYS A 83 -1.55 9.26 -2.48
C LYS A 83 -1.69 9.23 -4.00
N ARG A 84 -0.82 9.96 -4.69
CA ARG A 84 -0.86 10.00 -6.15
C ARG A 84 -0.54 8.63 -6.75
N TYR A 85 0.47 7.95 -6.22
CA TYR A 85 0.83 6.62 -6.71
C TYR A 85 -0.25 5.59 -6.38
N ALA A 86 -0.84 5.68 -5.19
CA ALA A 86 -1.93 4.78 -4.83
C ALA A 86 -3.10 4.91 -5.79
N THR A 87 -3.42 6.14 -6.18
CA THR A 87 -4.48 6.38 -7.15
C THR A 87 -4.13 5.77 -8.50
N LYS A 88 -2.89 6.00 -8.97
CA LYS A 88 -2.48 5.48 -10.27
C LYS A 88 -2.42 3.97 -10.30
N LEU A 89 -1.97 3.35 -9.24
CA LEU A 89 -1.82 1.90 -9.15
C LEU A 89 -3.04 1.22 -8.58
N GLN A 90 -4.03 1.99 -8.15
CA GLN A 90 -5.30 1.49 -7.62
C GLN A 90 -5.09 0.61 -6.39
N THR A 91 -4.22 1.08 -5.49
CA THR A 91 -4.06 0.41 -4.20
C THR A 91 -4.93 1.09 -3.16
N ARG A 92 -5.39 0.31 -2.20
CA ARG A 92 -6.21 0.86 -1.13
C ARG A 92 -5.38 1.63 -0.11
N PHE A 93 -4.18 1.14 0.20
CA PHE A 93 -3.36 1.76 1.23
C PHE A 93 -2.16 2.48 0.63
N ALA A 94 -1.81 3.57 1.27
CA ALA A 94 -0.62 4.33 0.93
C ALA A 94 0.10 4.66 2.23
N TYR A 95 1.41 4.51 2.21
CA TYR A 95 2.25 4.81 3.36
C TYR A 95 3.29 5.85 2.98
N SER A 96 3.60 6.73 3.93
CA SER A 96 4.75 7.61 3.82
C SER A 96 5.58 7.40 5.08
N THR A 97 6.88 7.23 4.95
CA THR A 97 7.72 6.92 6.08
C THR A 97 9.11 7.52 5.93
N ASN A 98 9.72 7.87 7.06
CA ASN A 98 11.12 8.27 7.11
C ASN A 98 11.98 7.18 7.77
N GLY A 99 11.43 5.97 7.89
CA GLY A 99 12.13 4.85 8.49
C GLY A 99 11.85 4.67 9.98
N HIS A 100 11.54 5.74 10.68
CA HIS A 100 11.24 5.69 12.12
C HIS A 100 9.76 5.84 12.39
N GLU A 101 9.12 6.70 11.64
CA GLU A 101 7.70 6.97 11.79
C GLU A 101 7.00 6.60 10.50
N ILE A 102 5.80 6.06 10.63
CA ILE A 102 5.03 5.56 9.50
C ILE A 102 3.67 6.24 9.53
N TYR A 103 3.29 6.79 8.40
CA TYR A 103 1.97 7.42 8.24
C TYR A 103 1.19 6.63 7.20
N ARG A 104 -0.04 6.26 7.51
CA ARG A 104 -0.84 5.42 6.64
C ARG A 104 -2.12 6.13 6.21
N VAL A 105 -2.46 5.96 4.95
CA VAL A 105 -3.70 6.48 4.39
C VAL A 105 -4.52 5.31 3.87
N ASP A 106 -5.80 5.30 4.22
CA ASP A 106 -6.77 4.38 3.62
C ASP A 106 -7.48 5.17 2.53
N MET A 107 -7.14 4.87 1.28
CA MET A 107 -7.68 5.63 0.15
C MET A 107 -9.19 5.42 -0.02
N LYS A 108 -9.71 4.32 0.52
CA LYS A 108 -11.14 4.03 0.39
C LYS A 108 -11.98 4.85 1.35
N THR A 109 -11.53 4.99 2.60
CA THR A 109 -12.30 5.69 3.63
C THR A 109 -11.86 7.13 3.81
N GLY A 110 -10.65 7.45 3.36
CA GLY A 110 -10.07 8.76 3.61
C GLY A 110 -9.42 8.91 4.97
N GLN A 111 -9.46 7.87 5.80
CA GLN A 111 -8.84 7.94 7.12
C GLN A 111 -7.33 7.88 6.98
N GLU A 112 -6.64 8.70 7.75
CA GLU A 112 -5.18 8.71 7.71
C GLU A 112 -4.63 9.09 9.06
N GLY A 113 -3.42 8.63 9.35
CA GLY A 113 -2.75 8.95 10.60
C GLY A 113 -1.50 8.12 10.79
N PRO A 114 -0.77 8.40 11.86
CA PRO A 114 0.44 7.64 12.16
C PRO A 114 0.09 6.23 12.64
N VAL A 115 0.94 5.28 12.31
CA VAL A 115 0.79 3.90 12.75
C VAL A 115 2.14 3.39 13.24
N ASP A 116 2.11 2.32 14.03
CA ASP A 116 3.34 1.77 14.59
C ASP A 116 4.05 0.84 13.63
N SER A 117 3.33 0.23 12.72
CA SER A 117 3.90 -0.73 11.80
C SER A 117 2.99 -0.90 10.60
N TYR A 118 3.45 -1.68 9.62
CA TYR A 118 2.64 -2.03 8.47
C TYR A 118 1.69 -3.16 8.86
N PHE A 119 0.57 -3.28 8.17
CA PHE A 119 -0.22 -4.49 8.27
C PHE A 119 0.62 -5.68 7.82
N THR A 120 0.39 -6.84 8.43
CA THR A 120 0.91 -8.07 7.84
C THR A 120 0.17 -8.33 6.53
N PRO A 121 0.73 -9.17 5.64
CA PRO A 121 0.03 -9.47 4.37
C PRO A 121 -1.40 -9.96 4.56
N ASP A 122 -1.62 -10.86 5.52
CA ASP A 122 -2.96 -11.38 5.75
C ASP A 122 -3.90 -10.34 6.34
N GLU A 123 -3.41 -9.51 7.25
CA GLU A 123 -4.21 -8.43 7.79
C GLU A 123 -4.63 -7.45 6.69
N MET A 124 -3.68 -7.10 5.83
CA MET A 124 -3.98 -6.16 4.75
C MET A 124 -4.94 -6.77 3.75
N TRP A 125 -4.76 -8.04 3.42
CA TRP A 125 -5.68 -8.76 2.53
C TRP A 125 -7.09 -8.74 3.09
N THR A 126 -7.22 -9.01 4.39
CA THR A 126 -8.50 -9.01 5.05
C THR A 126 -9.16 -7.63 4.99
N GLU A 127 -8.38 -6.58 5.25
CA GLU A 127 -8.92 -5.22 5.17
C GLU A 127 -9.43 -4.91 3.76
N VAL A 128 -8.70 -5.33 2.75
CA VAL A 128 -9.07 -4.98 1.37
C VAL A 128 -10.27 -5.78 0.88
N PHE A 129 -10.34 -7.07 1.22
CA PHE A 129 -11.27 -7.98 0.57
C PHE A 129 -12.39 -8.52 1.43
N SER A 130 -12.35 -8.37 2.74
CA SER A 130 -13.44 -8.88 3.57
C SER A 130 -14.40 -7.81 4.02
N GLU A 131 -14.20 -6.58 3.55
CA GLU A 131 -15.13 -5.51 3.86
C GLU A 131 -16.45 -5.77 3.15
N PRO A 132 -17.56 -5.71 3.85
CA PRO A 132 -18.84 -5.99 3.21
C PRO A 132 -19.19 -4.93 2.18
N ASN A 133 -19.78 -5.33 1.08
CA ASN A 133 -20.38 -4.37 0.18
C ASN A 133 -21.89 -4.51 0.29
N PRO A 134 -22.64 -3.45 0.02
CA PRO A 134 -24.10 -3.47 0.21
C PRO A 134 -24.78 -4.60 -0.55
N TRP A 135 -24.26 -4.92 -1.71
CA TRP A 135 -24.80 -5.97 -2.54
C TRP A 135 -24.69 -7.33 -1.86
N ARG A 136 -23.47 -7.62 -1.39
CA ARG A 136 -23.20 -8.88 -0.73
C ARG A 136 -24.00 -9.01 0.56
N GLU A 137 -24.15 -7.94 1.29
CA GLU A 137 -24.89 -7.97 2.53
C GLU A 137 -26.35 -8.31 2.31
N SER A 138 -26.92 -7.77 1.25
CA SER A 138 -28.30 -8.10 0.90
C SER A 138 -28.49 -9.58 0.71
N PHE A 139 -27.54 -10.20 0.03
CA PHE A 139 -27.60 -11.64 -0.19
C PHE A 139 -27.22 -12.42 1.03
N GLY A 140 -26.28 -11.90 1.80
CA GLY A 140 -25.81 -12.58 2.98
C GLY A 140 -26.87 -12.79 4.03
N GLU A 141 -27.90 -12.00 4.01
CA GLU A 141 -28.98 -12.15 4.95
C GLU A 141 -29.99 -13.20 4.51
N VAL A 142 -29.92 -13.63 3.29
CA VAL A 142 -30.73 -14.75 2.82
C VAL A 142 -30.11 -16.01 3.39
N PRO A 143 -30.85 -16.70 4.19
CA PRO A 143 -30.24 -17.88 4.83
C PRO A 143 -29.82 -18.88 3.82
N PHE A 144 -28.74 -19.01 3.88
CA PHE A 144 -27.99 -19.56 3.09
C PHE A 144 -26.98 -19.96 3.47
N GLU A 145 -26.98 -19.29 4.16
CA GLU A 145 -26.49 -19.38 4.33
C GLU A 145 -25.84 -19.88 4.39
N ASP A 146 -25.95 -19.94 4.96
CA ASP A 146 -25.64 -20.20 4.94
C ASP A 146 -25.22 -20.79 4.92
N LYS A 147 -25.42 -20.95 5.13
CA LYS A 147 -25.33 -21.13 4.87
C LYS A 147 -24.77 -21.64 4.38
N GLY A 148 -24.86 -21.82 4.73
CA GLY A 148 -24.47 -21.91 4.31
C GLY A 148 -24.00 -22.18 3.74
N GLY A 149 -24.05 -22.15 3.72
CA GLY A 149 -23.85 -21.90 3.10
C GLY A 149 -23.69 -21.97 2.39
N GLN A 150 -24.15 -21.47 2.07
CA GLN A 150 -24.28 -20.94 1.38
C GLN A 150 -23.87 -20.69 0.63
N TRP A 151 -23.92 -20.36 0.49
CA TRP A 151 -23.75 -19.53 -0.24
C TRP A 151 -22.93 -19.32 -0.55
N GLN A 152 -23.22 -19.04 -0.21
CA GLN A 152 -22.97 -18.46 -0.32
C GLN A 152 -22.43 -18.46 -0.75
#